data_f1e3b9cdc7d8a69d3a2e0c01ed96eb1e
#
_entry.id   f1e3b9cdc7d8a69d3a2e0c01ed96eb1e
#
_cell.length_a   1.000
_cell.length_b   1.000
_cell.length_c   1.000
_cell.angle_alpha   90.00
_cell.angle_beta   90.00
_cell.angle_gamma   90.00
#
_symmetry.space_group_name_H-M   'P 1'
#
loop_
_entity.id
_entity.type
_entity.pdbx_description
1 polymer ?
#
loop_
_entity_poly.entity_id
_entity_poly.type
_entity_poly.pdbx_seq_one_letter_code
_entity_poly.pdbx_strand_id
1 'polypeptide(L)'
;MIPIHSEDGWLVTYAGRSFESTEPRYRFPPRFRKSLVLFNLHRAAPHGKSVVVVEGFFDCLTVHQAGLPCVVALMGCSLSQQQERLLQNHFEEVVLMLDGDKAGRTAGAAMAARLCSKISTRLVQIPTGTQPDQLGADQIRCLCIPGYF
;
A
#
# COMPACT_ATOMS: atom_id res chain seq x y z
N MET A 1 -11.83 14.48 -2.65
CA MET A 1 -11.84 13.73 -1.37
C MET A 1 -11.77 12.25 -1.64
N ILE A 2 -11.05 11.49 -0.82
CA ILE A 2 -10.81 10.05 -0.97
C ILE A 2 -11.48 9.35 0.23
N PRO A 3 -12.52 8.51 0.01
CA PRO A 3 -13.18 7.79 1.10
C PRO A 3 -12.28 6.66 1.64
N ILE A 4 -12.26 6.51 2.95
CA ILE A 4 -11.50 5.48 3.65
C ILE A 4 -12.48 4.58 4.39
N HIS A 5 -12.39 3.27 4.15
CA HIS A 5 -13.28 2.27 4.69
C HIS A 5 -12.56 1.35 5.68
N SER A 6 -13.33 0.77 6.60
CA SER A 6 -12.87 -0.34 7.44
C SER A 6 -12.66 -1.61 6.61
N GLU A 7 -12.13 -2.66 7.24
CA GLU A 7 -12.00 -3.99 6.63
C GLU A 7 -13.35 -4.59 6.21
N ASP A 8 -14.44 -4.22 6.90
CA ASP A 8 -15.81 -4.65 6.58
C ASP A 8 -16.50 -3.78 5.52
N GLY A 9 -15.83 -2.75 4.99
CA GLY A 9 -16.38 -1.88 3.95
C GLY A 9 -17.21 -0.69 4.46
N TRP A 10 -17.30 -0.46 5.78
CA TRP A 10 -17.97 0.71 6.32
C TRP A 10 -17.13 1.97 6.13
N LEU A 11 -17.76 3.06 5.73
CA LEU A 11 -17.09 4.36 5.63
C LEU A 11 -16.62 4.84 7.01
N VAL A 12 -15.32 4.97 7.18
CA VAL A 12 -14.70 5.46 8.43
C VAL A 12 -14.49 6.97 8.36
N THR A 13 -13.94 7.46 7.24
CA THR A 13 -13.61 8.88 7.05
C THR A 13 -13.24 9.19 5.61
N TYR A 14 -12.80 10.43 5.37
CA TYR A 14 -12.27 10.90 4.09
C TYR A 14 -10.88 11.50 4.28
N ALA A 15 -10.01 11.33 3.28
CA ALA A 15 -8.80 12.13 3.12
C ALA A 15 -9.05 13.25 2.10
N GLY A 16 -8.68 14.48 2.45
CA GLY A 16 -8.57 15.58 1.50
C GLY A 16 -7.19 15.61 0.87
N ARG A 17 -7.08 15.76 -0.46
CA ARG A 17 -5.81 16.05 -1.13
C ARG A 17 -5.77 17.51 -1.52
N SER A 18 -4.67 18.21 -1.20
CA SER A 18 -4.42 19.55 -1.71
C SER A 18 -4.14 19.52 -3.21
N PHE A 19 -4.71 20.47 -3.95
CA PHE A 19 -4.38 20.71 -5.36
C PHE A 19 -3.16 21.63 -5.51
N GLU A 20 -2.84 22.37 -4.45
CA GLU A 20 -1.65 23.20 -4.38
C GLU A 20 -0.46 22.39 -3.87
N SER A 21 0.76 22.85 -4.18
CA SER A 21 2.01 22.23 -3.74
C SER A 21 2.30 22.46 -2.24
N THR A 22 1.26 22.50 -1.41
CA THR A 22 1.36 22.74 0.02
C THR A 22 1.48 21.42 0.81
N GLU A 23 2.37 21.38 1.77
CA GLU A 23 2.44 20.26 2.72
C GLU A 23 1.53 20.52 3.95
N PRO A 24 0.89 19.50 4.51
CA PRO A 24 0.91 18.12 4.04
C PRO A 24 -0.01 17.92 2.81
N ARG A 25 0.45 17.09 1.85
CA ARG A 25 -0.29 16.76 0.62
C ARG A 25 -1.68 16.16 0.90
N TYR A 26 -1.80 15.39 1.98
CA TYR A 26 -3.06 14.80 2.43
C TYR A 26 -3.45 15.29 3.81
N ARG A 27 -4.72 15.68 3.97
CA ARG A 27 -5.30 16.10 5.23
C ARG A 27 -6.36 15.11 5.67
N PHE A 28 -6.29 14.69 6.91
CA PHE A 28 -7.26 13.81 7.54
C PHE A 28 -8.06 14.57 8.60
N PRO A 29 -9.31 14.17 8.86
CA PRO A 29 -10.07 14.76 9.96
C PRO A 29 -9.35 14.58 11.32
N PRO A 30 -9.55 15.52 12.26
CA PRO A 30 -9.03 15.38 13.61
C PRO A 30 -9.42 14.04 14.22
N ARG A 31 -8.50 13.44 14.99
CA ARG A 31 -8.67 12.15 15.67
C ARG A 31 -8.69 10.91 14.77
N PHE A 32 -8.66 11.03 13.44
CA PHE A 32 -8.48 9.86 12.60
C PHE A 32 -7.08 9.26 12.77
N ARG A 33 -7.03 7.98 13.02
CA ARG A 33 -5.80 7.22 13.23
C ARG A 33 -5.57 6.29 12.05
N LYS A 34 -4.85 6.78 11.03
CA LYS A 34 -4.52 6.01 9.82
C LYS A 34 -3.80 4.68 10.12
N SER A 35 -3.11 4.61 11.26
CA SER A 35 -2.44 3.40 11.74
C SER A 35 -3.37 2.25 12.10
N LEU A 36 -4.67 2.46 12.16
CA LEU A 36 -5.66 1.44 12.50
C LEU A 36 -6.29 0.76 11.30
N VAL A 37 -6.08 1.28 10.09
CA VAL A 37 -6.71 0.79 8.86
C VAL A 37 -5.69 0.67 7.74
N LEU A 38 -6.01 -0.15 6.74
CA LEU A 38 -5.35 -0.19 5.45
C LEU A 38 -6.32 0.32 4.38
N PHE A 39 -5.88 1.29 3.58
CA PHE A 39 -6.70 1.76 2.48
C PHE A 39 -6.97 0.64 1.48
N ASN A 40 -8.20 0.52 1.00
CA ASN A 40 -8.66 -0.46 0.03
C ASN A 40 -8.74 -1.93 0.53
N LEU A 41 -8.51 -2.21 1.81
CA LEU A 41 -8.48 -3.59 2.33
C LEU A 41 -9.77 -4.36 2.02
N HIS A 42 -10.94 -3.76 2.26
CA HIS A 42 -12.25 -4.38 2.03
C HIS A 42 -12.49 -4.83 0.58
N ARG A 43 -11.83 -4.16 -0.39
CA ARG A 43 -11.89 -4.55 -1.80
C ARG A 43 -10.79 -5.52 -2.16
N ALA A 44 -9.61 -5.37 -1.59
CA ALA A 44 -8.47 -6.23 -1.89
C ALA A 44 -8.65 -7.66 -1.38
N ALA A 45 -9.14 -7.82 -0.15
CA ALA A 45 -9.26 -9.12 0.52
C ALA A 45 -10.02 -10.22 -0.28
N PRO A 46 -11.12 -9.93 -1.00
CA PRO A 46 -11.81 -10.94 -1.80
C PRO A 46 -11.07 -11.38 -3.07
N HIS A 47 -10.02 -10.66 -3.50
CA HIS A 47 -9.35 -10.90 -4.79
C HIS A 47 -8.17 -11.88 -4.74
N GLY A 48 -7.73 -12.29 -3.56
CA GLY A 48 -6.65 -13.25 -3.49
C GLY A 48 -5.92 -13.29 -2.14
N LYS A 49 -4.89 -14.13 -2.09
CA LYS A 49 -4.09 -14.38 -0.91
C LYS A 49 -2.74 -13.65 -0.91
N SER A 50 -2.33 -13.12 -2.05
CA SER A 50 -1.12 -12.32 -2.21
C SER A 50 -1.50 -10.87 -2.42
N VAL A 51 -1.05 -9.97 -1.55
CA VAL A 51 -1.39 -8.54 -1.57
C VAL A 51 -0.17 -7.67 -1.86
N VAL A 52 -0.36 -6.68 -2.73
CA VAL A 52 0.63 -5.61 -2.93
C VAL A 52 0.38 -4.52 -1.90
N VAL A 53 1.42 -4.12 -1.18
CA VAL A 53 1.39 -3.04 -0.20
C VAL A 53 2.19 -1.86 -0.72
N VAL A 54 1.56 -0.70 -0.79
CA VAL A 54 2.14 0.56 -1.24
C VAL A 54 1.98 1.65 -0.18
N GLU A 55 2.63 2.81 -0.37
CA GLU A 55 2.58 3.89 0.61
C GLU A 55 1.32 4.75 0.47
N GLY A 56 1.00 5.21 -0.73
CA GLY A 56 0.01 6.23 -1.00
C GLY A 56 -1.26 5.76 -1.69
N PHE A 57 -2.26 6.64 -1.69
CA PHE A 57 -3.55 6.38 -2.33
C PHE A 57 -3.42 6.20 -3.85
N PHE A 58 -2.61 7.06 -4.51
CA PHE A 58 -2.45 7.04 -5.96
C PHE A 58 -1.64 5.84 -6.42
N ASP A 59 -0.64 5.43 -5.64
CA ASP A 59 0.08 4.17 -5.88
C ASP A 59 -0.88 2.99 -5.88
N CYS A 60 -1.78 2.94 -4.88
CA CYS A 60 -2.79 1.89 -4.79
C CYS A 60 -3.74 1.90 -6.01
N LEU A 61 -4.20 3.07 -6.45
CA LEU A 61 -5.05 3.20 -7.62
C LEU A 61 -4.33 2.77 -8.91
N THR A 62 -3.07 3.16 -9.07
CA THR A 62 -2.27 2.82 -10.26
C THR A 62 -1.98 1.32 -10.32
N VAL A 63 -1.62 0.70 -9.20
CA VAL A 63 -1.41 -0.76 -9.13
C VAL A 63 -2.72 -1.50 -9.41
N HIS A 64 -3.84 -1.03 -8.88
CA HIS A 64 -5.16 -1.60 -9.19
C HIS A 64 -5.48 -1.49 -10.70
N GLN A 65 -5.26 -0.33 -11.30
CA GLN A 65 -5.47 -0.11 -12.74
C GLN A 65 -4.53 -0.94 -13.62
N ALA A 66 -3.37 -1.31 -13.12
CA ALA A 66 -2.46 -2.24 -13.79
C ALA A 66 -2.98 -3.69 -13.81
N GLY A 67 -4.16 -3.96 -13.24
CA GLY A 67 -4.78 -5.29 -13.20
C GLY A 67 -4.45 -6.11 -11.95
N LEU A 68 -3.95 -5.47 -10.89
CA LEU A 68 -3.66 -6.09 -9.60
C LEU A 68 -4.65 -5.58 -8.53
N PRO A 69 -5.88 -6.14 -8.48
CA PRO A 69 -6.91 -5.65 -7.57
C PRO A 69 -6.61 -5.92 -6.09
N CYS A 70 -5.74 -6.90 -5.80
CA CYS A 70 -5.30 -7.23 -4.46
C CYS A 70 -4.16 -6.28 -4.03
N VAL A 71 -4.50 -5.01 -3.77
CA VAL A 71 -3.56 -3.96 -3.39
C VAL A 71 -4.13 -3.10 -2.26
N VAL A 72 -3.28 -2.72 -1.30
CA VAL A 72 -3.62 -1.85 -0.16
C VAL A 72 -2.57 -0.77 0.03
N ALA A 73 -2.97 0.37 0.64
CA ALA A 73 -2.02 1.42 1.00
C ALA A 73 -1.93 1.66 2.51
N LEU A 74 -0.71 1.96 2.97
CA LEU A 74 -0.41 2.29 4.37
C LEU A 74 -0.89 3.69 4.77
N MET A 75 -1.06 4.58 3.79
CA MET A 75 -1.31 6.01 3.96
C MET A 75 -0.15 6.73 4.69
N GLY A 76 1.06 6.24 4.49
CA GLY A 76 2.30 6.76 5.07
C GLY A 76 3.45 5.79 4.90
N CYS A 77 4.63 6.16 5.41
CA CYS A 77 5.89 5.44 5.22
C CYS A 77 6.19 4.39 6.30
N SER A 78 5.24 4.04 7.15
CA SER A 78 5.47 3.07 8.22
C SER A 78 4.30 2.11 8.39
N LEU A 79 4.59 0.86 8.71
CA LEU A 79 3.63 -0.18 9.01
C LEU A 79 3.38 -0.25 10.52
N SER A 80 2.16 0.00 10.94
CA SER A 80 1.77 -0.13 12.35
C SER A 80 1.54 -1.60 12.73
N GLN A 81 1.52 -1.87 14.04
CA GLN A 81 1.20 -3.21 14.55
C GLN A 81 -0.23 -3.65 14.16
N GLN A 82 -1.18 -2.72 14.14
CA GLN A 82 -2.56 -3.04 13.73
C GLN A 82 -2.63 -3.33 12.23
N GLN A 83 -1.99 -2.54 11.38
CA GLN A 83 -1.91 -2.81 9.95
C GLN A 83 -1.23 -4.14 9.64
N GLU A 84 -0.19 -4.50 10.39
CA GLU A 84 0.46 -5.80 10.31
C GLU A 84 -0.50 -6.95 10.63
N ARG A 85 -1.31 -6.82 11.70
CA ARG A 85 -2.35 -7.81 12.04
C ARG A 85 -3.40 -7.94 10.93
N LEU A 86 -3.83 -6.83 10.34
CA LEU A 86 -4.77 -6.85 9.22
C LEU A 86 -4.19 -7.61 8.02
N LEU A 87 -2.92 -7.41 7.68
CA LEU A 87 -2.26 -8.17 6.61
C LEU A 87 -2.26 -9.67 6.92
N GLN A 88 -1.87 -10.06 8.12
CA GLN A 88 -1.81 -11.47 8.54
C GLN A 88 -3.18 -12.15 8.58
N ASN A 89 -4.24 -11.42 8.92
CA ASN A 89 -5.59 -11.99 9.00
C ASN A 89 -6.21 -12.26 7.62
N HIS A 90 -5.82 -11.49 6.61
CA HIS A 90 -6.48 -11.54 5.29
C HIS A 90 -5.62 -12.20 4.20
N PHE A 91 -4.30 -12.23 4.35
CA PHE A 91 -3.39 -12.66 3.29
C PHE A 91 -2.38 -13.71 3.76
N GLU A 92 -1.83 -14.43 2.78
CA GLU A 92 -0.78 -15.45 2.96
C GLU A 92 0.58 -14.94 2.46
N GLU A 93 0.57 -13.95 1.53
CA GLU A 93 1.77 -13.31 1.00
C GLU A 93 1.60 -11.79 0.94
N VAL A 94 2.68 -11.08 1.26
CA VAL A 94 2.79 -9.62 1.14
C VAL A 94 3.90 -9.28 0.16
N VAL A 95 3.59 -8.48 -0.86
CA VAL A 95 4.53 -7.89 -1.80
C VAL A 95 4.68 -6.41 -1.46
N LEU A 96 5.80 -6.03 -0.86
CA LEU A 96 6.09 -4.63 -0.54
C LEU A 96 6.60 -3.92 -1.78
N MET A 97 5.87 -2.91 -2.26
CA MET A 97 6.24 -2.03 -3.36
C MET A 97 6.20 -0.57 -2.86
N LEU A 98 7.29 -0.12 -2.25
CA LEU A 98 7.41 1.21 -1.67
C LEU A 98 8.16 2.16 -2.62
N ASP A 99 8.21 3.44 -2.25
CA ASP A 99 8.86 4.48 -3.05
C ASP A 99 10.34 4.15 -3.30
N GLY A 100 10.84 4.47 -4.49
CA GLY A 100 12.20 4.18 -4.93
C GLY A 100 13.25 5.15 -4.37
N ASP A 101 12.90 6.00 -3.42
CA ASP A 101 13.82 6.89 -2.73
C ASP A 101 14.51 6.21 -1.53
N LYS A 102 15.44 6.93 -0.89
CA LYS A 102 16.18 6.41 0.26
C LYS A 102 15.24 6.06 1.45
N ALA A 103 14.22 6.87 1.68
CA ALA A 103 13.28 6.68 2.79
C ALA A 103 12.42 5.43 2.57
N GLY A 104 11.82 5.28 1.38
CA GLY A 104 11.01 4.11 1.01
C GLY A 104 11.82 2.81 1.01
N ARG A 105 13.08 2.84 0.52
CA ARG A 105 13.98 1.67 0.58
C ARG A 105 14.30 1.25 2.01
N THR A 106 14.60 2.21 2.89
CA THR A 106 14.88 1.94 4.31
C THR A 106 13.64 1.41 5.02
N ALA A 107 12.49 2.02 4.79
CA ALA A 107 11.21 1.58 5.34
C ALA A 107 10.84 0.18 4.85
N GLY A 108 11.01 -0.10 3.56
CA GLY A 108 10.74 -1.41 2.96
C GLY A 108 11.57 -2.52 3.56
N ALA A 109 12.88 -2.30 3.72
CA ALA A 109 13.77 -3.27 4.35
C ALA A 109 13.37 -3.55 5.81
N ALA A 110 13.04 -2.51 6.58
CA ALA A 110 12.60 -2.66 7.97
C ALA A 110 11.24 -3.39 8.07
N MET A 111 10.30 -3.09 7.18
CA MET A 111 8.99 -3.78 7.13
C MET A 111 9.17 -5.25 6.74
N ALA A 112 9.97 -5.54 5.71
CA ALA A 112 10.23 -6.91 5.26
C ALA A 112 10.86 -7.74 6.38
N ALA A 113 11.88 -7.22 7.07
CA ALA A 113 12.51 -7.89 8.19
C ALA A 113 11.55 -8.21 9.33
N ARG A 114 10.55 -7.33 9.56
CA ARG A 114 9.55 -7.51 10.61
C ARG A 114 8.44 -8.48 10.21
N LEU A 115 8.05 -8.49 8.94
CA LEU A 115 6.97 -9.33 8.44
C LEU A 115 7.41 -10.77 8.13
N CYS A 116 8.64 -10.98 7.63
CA CYS A 116 9.10 -12.26 7.09
C CYS A 116 9.03 -13.44 8.07
N SER A 117 9.03 -13.19 9.38
CA SER A 117 8.83 -14.22 10.41
C SER A 117 7.37 -14.62 10.65
N LYS A 118 6.41 -13.88 10.06
CA LYS A 118 4.98 -13.99 10.36
C LYS A 118 4.12 -14.28 9.14
N ILE A 119 4.54 -13.80 7.97
CA ILE A 119 3.84 -13.96 6.71
C ILE A 119 4.85 -14.00 5.58
N SER A 120 4.57 -14.77 4.52
CA SER A 120 5.43 -14.76 3.34
C SER A 120 5.57 -13.32 2.82
N THR A 121 6.81 -12.83 2.71
CA THR A 121 7.06 -11.43 2.38
C THR A 121 8.10 -11.30 1.28
N ARG A 122 7.76 -10.53 0.26
CA ARG A 122 8.64 -10.17 -0.84
C ARG A 122 8.76 -8.66 -0.95
N LEU A 123 9.98 -8.16 -1.02
CA LEU A 123 10.27 -6.74 -1.26
C LEU A 123 10.68 -6.58 -2.72
N VAL A 124 9.91 -5.81 -3.48
CA VAL A 124 10.25 -5.45 -4.85
C VAL A 124 10.89 -4.07 -4.89
N GLN A 125 11.88 -3.90 -5.75
CA GLN A 125 12.56 -2.63 -5.91
C GLN A 125 12.12 -1.96 -7.21
N ILE A 126 11.58 -0.76 -7.10
CA ILE A 126 11.26 0.09 -8.24
C ILE A 126 12.46 0.98 -8.60
N PRO A 127 12.49 1.59 -9.79
CA PRO A 127 13.57 2.48 -10.19
C PRO A 127 13.82 3.61 -9.19
N THR A 128 15.10 3.96 -9.02
CA THR A 128 15.49 5.00 -8.06
C THR A 128 14.85 6.35 -8.39
N GLY A 129 14.28 6.98 -7.37
CA GLY A 129 13.65 8.30 -7.48
C GLY A 129 12.25 8.28 -8.10
N THR A 130 11.66 7.09 -8.33
CA THR A 130 10.28 6.96 -8.80
C THR A 130 9.34 6.52 -7.69
N GLN A 131 8.05 6.70 -7.92
CA GLN A 131 6.97 6.18 -7.08
C GLN A 131 6.16 5.14 -7.89
N PRO A 132 5.43 4.22 -7.24
CA PRO A 132 4.61 3.24 -7.95
C PRO A 132 3.61 3.86 -8.93
N ASP A 133 3.06 5.05 -8.63
CA ASP A 133 2.11 5.76 -9.49
C ASP A 133 2.75 6.35 -10.78
N GLN A 134 4.07 6.33 -10.88
CA GLN A 134 4.83 6.76 -12.06
C GLN A 134 5.23 5.59 -12.99
N LEU A 135 4.94 4.35 -12.60
CA LEU A 135 5.30 3.17 -13.38
C LEU A 135 4.22 2.80 -14.39
N GLY A 136 4.66 2.25 -15.52
CA GLY A 136 3.74 1.65 -16.50
C GLY A 136 3.13 0.33 -15.98
N ALA A 137 1.94 -0.01 -16.48
CA ALA A 137 1.23 -1.21 -16.06
C ALA A 137 2.04 -2.51 -16.23
N ASP A 138 2.80 -2.64 -17.33
CA ASP A 138 3.65 -3.82 -17.55
C ASP A 138 4.82 -3.90 -16.55
N GLN A 139 5.41 -2.75 -16.21
CA GLN A 139 6.45 -2.69 -15.19
C GLN A 139 5.93 -3.15 -13.83
N ILE A 140 4.74 -2.69 -13.45
CA ILE A 140 4.08 -3.10 -12.18
C ILE A 140 3.82 -4.61 -12.19
N ARG A 141 3.27 -5.16 -13.29
CA ARG A 141 3.00 -6.59 -13.41
C ARG A 141 4.29 -7.42 -13.35
N CYS A 142 5.34 -7.03 -14.08
CA CYS A 142 6.64 -7.71 -14.03
C CYS A 142 7.24 -7.75 -12.62
N LEU A 143 7.08 -6.68 -11.85
CA LEU A 143 7.59 -6.59 -10.48
C LEU A 143 6.77 -7.43 -9.49
N CYS A 144 5.45 -7.45 -9.64
CA CYS A 144 4.55 -8.06 -8.66
C CYS A 144 4.21 -9.52 -8.93
N ILE A 145 4.14 -9.92 -10.21
CA ILE A 145 3.74 -11.28 -10.61
C ILE A 145 4.98 -12.10 -10.93
N PRO A 146 5.29 -13.17 -10.17
CA PRO A 146 6.39 -14.07 -10.52
C PRO A 146 6.19 -14.70 -11.91
N GLY A 147 7.21 -14.62 -12.77
CA GLY A 147 7.16 -15.22 -14.12
C GLY A 147 6.33 -14.47 -15.16
N TYR A 148 5.94 -13.23 -14.87
CA TYR A 148 5.33 -12.35 -15.87
C TYR A 148 6.43 -11.76 -16.78
N PHE A 149 6.39 -12.13 -18.08
CA PHE A 149 7.29 -11.65 -19.12
C PHE A 149 6.50 -11.24 -20.36
#